data_67a2996a4981e138ba4485cc573d2f68
#
_entry.id   67a2996a4981e138ba4485cc573d2f68
#
_cell.length_a   1.000
_cell.length_b   1.000
_cell.length_c   1.000
_cell.angle_alpha   90.00
_cell.angle_beta   90.00
_cell.angle_gamma   90.00
#
_symmetry.space_group_name_H-M   'P 1'
#
loop_
_entity.id
_entity.type
_entity.pdbx_description
1 polymer ?
#
loop_
_entity_poly.entity_id
_entity_poly.type
_entity_poly.pdbx_seq_one_letter_code
_entity_poly.pdbx_strand_id
1 'polypeptide(L)'
;MLDAASLAHTSTVSLGYLNKDVSESSGPGLPNYLNAPVLSPDGSYAYVPSKQDNILSGGLRGGAGMTFDQTVRAVTSRVNLANLTENPGVRIDHDNASVATGAAFTGDGRYLFVALETSREVVVYDVISGFELTRLDTGRAPQGVALSPDGEVLYVHDFMDRALTTFDLKAILNGDVSATVAVGSTSLVSQEALSPTVLLGKQLFYDAADDRLARDNYMSCASCHNDGGQDGRTWDLSTFGEGLRNTIGLLGRGSGHGRLHWTGNFDEVQDFENQIRSLAGGTGLLEDGDFAVVEDPMGAVSYTHLTLPTKA
;
A
#
# COMPACT_ATOMS: atom_id res chain seq x y z
N MET A 1 -11.77 14.02 -16.16
CA MET A 1 -11.03 15.27 -16.42
C MET A 1 -11.99 16.44 -16.29
N LEU A 2 -11.48 17.58 -15.92
CA LEU A 2 -12.26 18.80 -15.81
C LEU A 2 -11.63 19.88 -16.68
N ASP A 3 -12.43 20.76 -17.23
CA ASP A 3 -11.98 21.99 -17.85
C ASP A 3 -11.43 22.93 -16.76
N ALA A 4 -10.25 23.46 -16.93
CA ALA A 4 -9.56 24.23 -15.88
C ALA A 4 -10.21 25.59 -15.59
N ALA A 5 -10.94 26.18 -16.53
CA ALA A 5 -11.58 27.48 -16.36
C ALA A 5 -13.00 27.36 -15.79
N SER A 6 -13.78 26.41 -16.29
CA SER A 6 -15.19 26.23 -15.91
C SER A 6 -15.42 25.15 -14.85
N LEU A 7 -14.42 24.31 -14.58
CA LEU A 7 -14.49 23.09 -13.76
C LEU A 7 -15.55 22.10 -14.25
N ALA A 8 -16.00 22.24 -15.49
CA ALA A 8 -16.94 21.32 -16.09
C ALA A 8 -16.27 19.97 -16.40
N HIS A 9 -17.00 18.89 -16.16
CA HIS A 9 -16.55 17.55 -16.53
C HIS A 9 -16.45 17.44 -18.06
N THR A 10 -15.28 17.07 -18.57
CA THR A 10 -15.02 16.92 -20.01
C THR A 10 -14.96 15.46 -20.44
N SER A 11 -14.30 14.61 -19.66
CA SER A 11 -14.13 13.21 -20.01
C SER A 11 -13.77 12.34 -18.79
N THR A 12 -14.06 11.05 -18.89
CA THR A 12 -13.63 10.02 -17.92
C THR A 12 -12.72 9.04 -18.63
N VAL A 13 -11.59 8.72 -17.98
CA VAL A 13 -10.71 7.63 -18.40
C VAL A 13 -10.98 6.44 -17.49
N SER A 14 -11.32 5.31 -18.07
CA SER A 14 -11.49 4.05 -17.34
C SER A 14 -10.18 3.27 -17.35
N LEU A 15 -9.74 2.83 -16.18
CA LEU A 15 -8.61 1.92 -16.06
C LEU A 15 -9.11 0.48 -16.17
N GLY A 16 -8.43 -0.33 -16.98
CA GLY A 16 -8.86 -1.67 -17.33
C GLY A 16 -8.39 -2.75 -16.36
N TYR A 17 -9.09 -3.89 -16.34
CA TYR A 17 -8.60 -5.10 -15.69
C TYR A 17 -7.41 -5.67 -16.49
N LEU A 18 -6.28 -5.90 -15.82
CA LEU A 18 -5.15 -6.62 -16.40
C LEU A 18 -5.43 -8.11 -16.27
N ASN A 19 -5.62 -8.79 -17.41
CA ASN A 19 -5.69 -10.25 -17.45
C ASN A 19 -4.33 -10.78 -17.83
N LYS A 20 -3.58 -11.26 -16.86
CA LYS A 20 -2.21 -11.76 -17.04
C LYS A 20 -1.98 -12.91 -16.08
N ASP A 21 -1.18 -13.89 -16.53
CA ASP A 21 -0.73 -14.94 -15.64
C ASP A 21 0.12 -14.36 -14.51
N VAL A 22 -0.01 -14.96 -13.35
CA VAL A 22 0.76 -14.57 -12.18
C VAL A 22 2.23 -14.88 -12.41
N SER A 23 3.08 -13.93 -12.12
CA SER A 23 4.53 -14.11 -12.00
C SER A 23 5.02 -13.36 -10.76
N GLU A 24 6.26 -13.57 -10.39
CA GLU A 24 6.89 -12.85 -9.27
C GLU A 24 6.73 -11.33 -9.39
N SER A 25 6.93 -10.78 -10.58
CA SER A 25 6.93 -9.34 -10.83
C SER A 25 5.65 -8.80 -11.47
N SER A 26 4.56 -9.57 -11.53
CA SER A 26 3.31 -9.14 -12.15
C SER A 26 2.15 -10.06 -11.84
N GLY A 27 0.95 -9.50 -11.70
CA GLY A 27 -0.28 -10.24 -11.49
C GLY A 27 -1.50 -9.60 -12.16
N PRO A 28 -2.61 -10.34 -12.27
CA PRO A 28 -3.86 -9.81 -12.77
C PRO A 28 -4.51 -8.86 -11.77
N GLY A 29 -5.39 -7.99 -12.25
CA GLY A 29 -6.19 -7.17 -11.34
C GLY A 29 -6.70 -5.86 -11.94
N LEU A 30 -7.49 -5.16 -11.14
CA LEU A 30 -8.12 -3.90 -11.47
C LEU A 30 -7.57 -2.80 -10.55
N PRO A 31 -7.12 -1.66 -11.09
CA PRO A 31 -6.69 -0.54 -10.25
C PRO A 31 -7.79 -0.06 -9.31
N ASN A 32 -7.41 0.29 -8.11
CA ASN A 32 -8.26 0.81 -7.07
C ASN A 32 -7.48 1.77 -6.17
N TYR A 33 -8.15 2.55 -5.33
CA TYR A 33 -7.51 3.55 -4.50
C TYR A 33 -6.56 4.44 -5.31
N LEU A 34 -7.15 5.07 -6.36
CA LEU A 34 -6.41 5.92 -7.29
C LEU A 34 -5.97 7.19 -6.58
N ASN A 35 -4.67 7.50 -6.67
CA ASN A 35 -4.09 8.70 -6.11
C ASN A 35 -3.92 9.79 -7.17
N ALA A 36 -3.45 10.96 -6.76
CA ALA A 36 -3.28 12.10 -7.64
C ALA A 36 -2.35 11.75 -8.81
N PRO A 37 -2.80 11.97 -10.06
CA PRO A 37 -1.95 11.71 -11.22
C PRO A 37 -0.82 12.73 -11.30
N VAL A 38 0.37 12.28 -11.74
CA VAL A 38 1.46 13.14 -12.15
C VAL A 38 1.60 13.14 -13.66
N LEU A 39 1.79 14.31 -14.24
CA LEU A 39 1.97 14.44 -15.69
C LEU A 39 3.44 14.26 -16.07
N SER A 40 3.70 13.53 -17.18
CA SER A 40 5.02 13.56 -17.78
C SER A 40 5.36 15.00 -18.24
N PRO A 41 6.61 15.46 -18.12
CA PRO A 41 6.97 16.84 -18.45
C PRO A 41 6.68 17.25 -19.90
N ASP A 42 6.66 16.28 -20.82
CA ASP A 42 6.29 16.47 -22.22
C ASP A 42 4.77 16.55 -22.46
N GLY A 43 3.96 16.34 -21.41
CA GLY A 43 2.49 16.36 -21.49
C GLY A 43 1.86 15.18 -22.21
N SER A 44 2.60 14.13 -22.55
CA SER A 44 2.11 12.99 -23.32
C SER A 44 1.31 12.01 -22.48
N TYR A 45 1.65 11.86 -21.19
CA TYR A 45 1.07 10.84 -20.29
C TYR A 45 0.74 11.40 -18.92
N ALA A 46 -0.28 10.81 -18.31
CA ALA A 46 -0.52 10.90 -16.88
C ALA A 46 -0.21 9.54 -16.23
N TYR A 47 0.55 9.58 -15.14
CA TYR A 47 0.87 8.40 -14.33
C TYR A 47 0.05 8.45 -13.05
N VAL A 48 -0.67 7.36 -12.76
CA VAL A 48 -1.64 7.28 -11.66
C VAL A 48 -1.18 6.21 -10.68
N PRO A 49 -0.55 6.59 -9.56
CA PRO A 49 -0.24 5.65 -8.50
C PRO A 49 -1.53 5.07 -7.92
N SER A 50 -1.53 3.78 -7.61
CA SER A 50 -2.70 3.08 -7.09
C SER A 50 -2.31 1.71 -6.54
N LYS A 51 -3.27 1.00 -5.97
CA LYS A 51 -3.18 -0.44 -5.81
C LYS A 51 -3.94 -1.16 -6.93
N GLN A 52 -3.59 -2.41 -7.19
CA GLN A 52 -4.29 -3.29 -8.12
C GLN A 52 -4.85 -4.48 -7.36
N ASP A 53 -6.17 -4.66 -7.44
CA ASP A 53 -6.91 -5.69 -6.72
C ASP A 53 -7.21 -6.87 -7.63
N ASN A 54 -6.75 -8.07 -7.26
CA ASN A 54 -7.08 -9.31 -7.95
C ASN A 54 -8.43 -9.87 -7.44
N ILE A 55 -9.50 -9.21 -7.83
CA ILE A 55 -10.86 -9.54 -7.39
C ILE A 55 -11.42 -10.84 -7.96
N LEU A 56 -10.73 -11.48 -8.90
CA LEU A 56 -11.12 -12.76 -9.49
C LEU A 56 -10.39 -13.96 -8.84
N SER A 57 -9.51 -13.73 -7.87
CA SER A 57 -8.89 -14.76 -7.04
C SER A 57 -9.84 -15.22 -5.92
N GLY A 58 -9.61 -16.43 -5.42
CA GLY A 58 -10.36 -17.04 -4.32
C GLY A 58 -10.99 -18.38 -4.69
N GLY A 59 -11.37 -19.17 -3.68
CA GLY A 59 -11.82 -20.53 -3.87
C GLY A 59 -13.09 -20.69 -4.71
N LEU A 60 -14.05 -19.75 -4.59
CA LEU A 60 -15.30 -19.75 -5.34
C LEU A 60 -15.17 -19.09 -6.72
N ARG A 61 -14.18 -18.23 -6.93
CA ARG A 61 -13.99 -17.47 -8.18
C ARG A 61 -12.93 -18.10 -9.08
N GLY A 62 -11.67 -18.13 -8.63
CA GLY A 62 -10.53 -18.62 -9.39
C GLY A 62 -10.14 -20.06 -9.09
N GLY A 63 -10.72 -20.67 -8.06
CA GLY A 63 -10.37 -22.01 -7.59
C GLY A 63 -9.09 -22.07 -6.75
N ALA A 64 -8.24 -21.04 -6.80
CA ALA A 64 -7.06 -20.89 -5.97
C ALA A 64 -7.34 -19.89 -4.83
N GLY A 65 -6.76 -20.14 -3.65
CA GLY A 65 -6.83 -19.20 -2.53
C GLY A 65 -6.14 -17.89 -2.86
N MET A 66 -6.51 -16.83 -2.14
CA MET A 66 -5.77 -15.57 -2.17
C MET A 66 -4.41 -15.77 -1.48
N THR A 67 -3.38 -15.13 -2.01
CA THR A 67 -2.02 -15.16 -1.49
C THR A 67 -1.50 -13.75 -1.24
N PHE A 68 -0.45 -13.63 -0.43
CA PHE A 68 0.13 -12.34 -0.04
C PHE A 68 0.59 -11.51 -1.24
N ASP A 69 1.14 -12.15 -2.28
CA ASP A 69 1.76 -11.52 -3.46
C ASP A 69 0.78 -11.26 -4.62
N GLN A 70 -0.40 -11.88 -4.59
CA GLN A 70 -1.34 -11.84 -5.72
C GLN A 70 -2.65 -11.13 -5.41
N THR A 71 -2.97 -10.93 -4.14
CA THR A 71 -4.26 -10.34 -3.73
C THR A 71 -4.31 -8.85 -4.02
N VAL A 72 -3.29 -8.13 -3.60
CA VAL A 72 -3.13 -6.68 -3.82
C VAL A 72 -1.68 -6.41 -4.26
N ARG A 73 -1.51 -5.59 -5.29
CA ARG A 73 -0.19 -5.15 -5.77
C ARG A 73 -0.12 -3.64 -5.86
N ALA A 74 1.02 -3.05 -5.59
CA ALA A 74 1.26 -1.63 -5.83
C ALA A 74 1.53 -1.40 -7.32
N VAL A 75 0.80 -0.47 -7.96
CA VAL A 75 0.95 -0.23 -9.40
C VAL A 75 0.91 1.26 -9.73
N THR A 76 1.46 1.60 -10.90
CA THR A 76 1.28 2.92 -11.50
C THR A 76 0.74 2.76 -12.92
N SER A 77 -0.50 3.18 -13.14
CA SER A 77 -1.14 3.16 -14.45
C SER A 77 -0.63 4.31 -15.30
N ARG A 78 -0.42 4.06 -16.60
CA ARG A 78 -0.03 5.09 -17.59
C ARG A 78 -1.17 5.37 -18.54
N VAL A 79 -1.70 6.58 -18.50
CA VAL A 79 -2.78 7.07 -19.36
C VAL A 79 -2.19 7.94 -20.47
N ASN A 80 -2.45 7.60 -21.72
CA ASN A 80 -2.10 8.44 -22.87
C ASN A 80 -3.07 9.64 -22.94
N LEU A 81 -2.56 10.86 -22.91
CA LEU A 81 -3.36 12.08 -22.87
C LEU A 81 -3.89 12.51 -24.25
N ALA A 82 -3.28 12.04 -25.34
CA ALA A 82 -3.75 12.37 -26.69
C ALA A 82 -5.07 11.67 -27.04
N ASN A 83 -5.27 10.44 -26.57
CA ASN A 83 -6.47 9.64 -26.84
C ASN A 83 -7.25 9.24 -25.61
N LEU A 84 -6.81 9.61 -24.41
CA LEU A 84 -7.44 9.36 -23.12
C LEU A 84 -7.66 7.87 -22.83
N THR A 85 -6.68 7.03 -23.14
CA THR A 85 -6.73 5.59 -22.94
C THR A 85 -5.58 5.10 -22.06
N GLU A 86 -5.83 4.04 -21.30
CA GLU A 86 -4.82 3.22 -20.65
C GLU A 86 -4.57 1.96 -21.48
N ASN A 87 -3.33 1.51 -21.51
CA ASN A 87 -2.97 0.14 -21.87
C ASN A 87 -2.56 -0.62 -20.59
N PRO A 88 -3.38 -1.52 -20.05
CA PRO A 88 -3.05 -2.24 -18.83
C PRO A 88 -1.75 -3.04 -18.92
N GLY A 89 -1.37 -3.49 -20.15
CA GLY A 89 -0.16 -4.28 -20.39
C GLY A 89 1.17 -3.51 -20.19
N VAL A 90 1.11 -2.18 -20.09
CA VAL A 90 2.29 -1.32 -19.81
C VAL A 90 2.22 -0.63 -18.45
N ARG A 91 1.31 -1.08 -17.59
CA ARG A 91 1.23 -0.64 -16.20
C ARG A 91 2.52 -1.02 -15.48
N ILE A 92 3.07 -0.12 -14.70
CA ILE A 92 4.23 -0.39 -13.85
C ILE A 92 3.70 -1.16 -12.65
N ASP A 93 4.19 -2.36 -12.43
CA ASP A 93 3.96 -3.17 -11.25
C ASP A 93 5.18 -2.99 -10.33
N HIS A 94 4.96 -2.52 -9.12
CA HIS A 94 6.01 -2.34 -8.11
C HIS A 94 6.06 -3.61 -7.28
N ASP A 95 6.93 -4.52 -7.70
CA ASP A 95 7.11 -5.81 -7.05
C ASP A 95 7.56 -5.68 -5.59
N ASN A 96 7.23 -6.63 -4.73
CA ASN A 96 7.55 -6.58 -3.29
C ASN A 96 7.17 -5.23 -2.65
N ALA A 97 5.98 -4.74 -2.93
CA ALA A 97 5.51 -3.46 -2.46
C ALA A 97 4.00 -3.39 -2.26
N SER A 98 3.58 -2.49 -1.43
CA SER A 98 2.18 -2.25 -1.10
C SER A 98 1.80 -0.77 -1.25
N VAL A 99 0.68 -0.51 -1.91
CA VAL A 99 -0.02 0.77 -2.04
C VAL A 99 0.85 1.93 -2.54
N ALA A 100 0.85 2.14 -3.85
CA ALA A 100 1.47 3.33 -4.44
C ALA A 100 0.57 4.56 -4.24
N THR A 101 1.12 5.66 -3.70
CA THR A 101 0.35 6.86 -3.30
C THR A 101 0.77 8.14 -4.02
N GLY A 102 1.98 8.58 -3.87
CA GLY A 102 2.46 9.83 -4.46
C GLY A 102 3.48 9.60 -5.56
N ALA A 103 3.53 10.50 -6.55
CA ALA A 103 4.57 10.42 -7.58
C ALA A 103 5.08 11.80 -7.99
N ALA A 104 6.34 11.86 -8.46
CA ALA A 104 6.95 13.06 -9.02
C ALA A 104 7.95 12.69 -10.13
N PHE A 105 8.05 13.55 -11.16
CA PHE A 105 9.01 13.43 -12.24
C PHE A 105 10.20 14.36 -12.07
N THR A 106 11.39 13.93 -12.52
CA THR A 106 12.44 14.89 -12.85
C THR A 106 12.00 15.79 -14.01
N GLY A 107 12.54 17.01 -14.07
CA GLY A 107 12.14 17.99 -15.08
C GLY A 107 12.39 17.56 -16.53
N ASP A 108 13.35 16.66 -16.75
CA ASP A 108 13.64 16.04 -18.05
C ASP A 108 12.73 14.83 -18.37
N GLY A 109 11.89 14.40 -17.43
CA GLY A 109 10.97 13.27 -17.60
C GLY A 109 11.63 11.89 -17.58
N ARG A 110 12.91 11.80 -17.24
CA ARG A 110 13.63 10.53 -17.23
C ARG A 110 13.28 9.67 -16.02
N TYR A 111 13.28 10.26 -14.84
CA TYR A 111 13.01 9.51 -13.61
C TYR A 111 11.64 9.83 -13.04
N LEU A 112 10.92 8.76 -12.67
CA LEU A 112 9.68 8.82 -11.92
C LEU A 112 9.94 8.27 -10.51
N PHE A 113 9.65 9.08 -9.50
CA PHE A 113 9.66 8.69 -8.09
C PHE A 113 8.25 8.35 -7.67
N VAL A 114 8.05 7.17 -7.07
CA VAL A 114 6.72 6.73 -6.58
C VAL A 114 6.83 6.31 -5.13
N ALA A 115 6.02 6.92 -4.26
CA ALA A 115 5.91 6.53 -2.86
C ALA A 115 5.12 5.23 -2.73
N LEU A 116 5.68 4.27 -2.01
CA LEU A 116 5.11 2.96 -1.68
C LEU A 116 4.75 2.98 -0.19
N GLU A 117 3.52 3.37 0.10
CA GLU A 117 3.09 3.83 1.43
C GLU A 117 3.42 2.84 2.53
N THR A 118 2.95 1.60 2.41
CA THR A 118 3.07 0.66 3.52
C THR A 118 4.35 -0.17 3.46
N SER A 119 5.11 -0.07 2.37
CA SER A 119 6.45 -0.67 2.24
C SER A 119 7.59 0.22 2.74
N ARG A 120 7.28 1.47 3.12
CA ARG A 120 8.26 2.46 3.62
C ARG A 120 9.37 2.78 2.62
N GLU A 121 9.03 2.93 1.35
CA GLU A 121 9.98 3.12 0.27
C GLU A 121 9.50 4.18 -0.72
N VAL A 122 10.45 4.74 -1.45
CA VAL A 122 10.19 5.43 -2.72
C VAL A 122 10.97 4.71 -3.81
N VAL A 123 10.24 4.19 -4.81
CA VAL A 123 10.88 3.61 -5.99
C VAL A 123 11.36 4.69 -6.93
N VAL A 124 12.55 4.51 -7.50
CA VAL A 124 13.10 5.30 -8.59
C VAL A 124 13.01 4.50 -9.88
N TYR A 125 12.15 4.94 -10.79
CA TYR A 125 11.88 4.26 -12.06
C TYR A 125 12.42 5.06 -13.23
N ASP A 126 13.26 4.46 -14.07
CA ASP A 126 13.73 5.06 -15.32
C ASP A 126 12.70 4.80 -16.43
N VAL A 127 11.97 5.84 -16.79
CA VAL A 127 10.87 5.78 -17.77
C VAL A 127 11.38 5.46 -19.19
N ILE A 128 12.63 5.78 -19.48
CA ILE A 128 13.24 5.55 -20.80
C ILE A 128 13.60 4.07 -20.96
N SER A 129 14.27 3.50 -19.96
CA SER A 129 14.64 2.07 -19.98
C SER A 129 13.47 1.15 -19.66
N GLY A 130 12.46 1.67 -18.93
CA GLY A 130 11.31 0.89 -18.48
C GLY A 130 11.60 0.00 -17.28
N PHE A 131 12.63 0.32 -16.48
CA PHE A 131 13.03 -0.48 -15.33
C PHE A 131 13.11 0.33 -14.03
N GLU A 132 12.85 -0.35 -12.93
CA GLU A 132 13.19 0.13 -11.60
C GLU A 132 14.72 0.17 -11.45
N LEU A 133 15.25 1.29 -10.96
CA LEU A 133 16.68 1.46 -10.75
C LEU A 133 17.11 1.16 -9.33
N THR A 134 16.36 1.65 -8.36
CA THR A 134 16.65 1.52 -6.93
C THR A 134 15.42 1.90 -6.12
N ARG A 135 15.47 1.62 -4.83
CA ARG A 135 14.52 2.08 -3.83
C ARG A 135 15.22 2.89 -2.76
N LEU A 136 14.51 3.89 -2.26
CA LEU A 136 14.96 4.76 -1.18
C LEU A 136 14.16 4.40 0.06
N ASP A 137 14.83 3.94 1.11
CA ASP A 137 14.21 3.68 2.39
C ASP A 137 13.73 5.00 3.01
N THR A 138 12.46 5.05 3.42
CA THR A 138 11.82 6.23 4.00
C THR A 138 11.38 5.99 5.43
N GLY A 139 10.78 6.99 6.06
CA GLY A 139 10.00 6.80 7.27
C GLY A 139 8.70 6.03 6.98
N ARG A 140 7.83 5.93 8.00
CA ARG A 140 6.58 5.17 7.93
C ARG A 140 5.51 5.90 7.12
N ALA A 141 4.87 5.14 6.24
CA ALA A 141 3.76 5.58 5.39
C ALA A 141 4.09 6.82 4.55
N PRO A 142 5.05 6.74 3.60
CA PRO A 142 5.28 7.83 2.65
C PRO A 142 4.02 8.02 1.79
N GLN A 143 3.41 9.20 1.86
CA GLN A 143 2.20 9.54 1.12
C GLN A 143 2.41 10.58 0.02
N GLY A 144 3.42 11.41 0.16
CA GLY A 144 3.70 12.47 -0.81
C GLY A 144 5.17 12.59 -1.12
N VAL A 145 5.45 12.90 -2.38
CA VAL A 145 6.81 13.16 -2.87
C VAL A 145 6.82 14.46 -3.66
N ALA A 146 7.90 15.22 -3.52
CA ALA A 146 8.12 16.44 -4.30
C ALA A 146 9.61 16.64 -4.55
N LEU A 147 9.94 17.25 -5.69
CA LEU A 147 11.32 17.63 -6.01
C LEU A 147 11.55 19.11 -5.73
N SER A 148 12.78 19.45 -5.38
CA SER A 148 13.25 20.85 -5.40
C SER A 148 13.17 21.43 -6.82
N PRO A 149 13.14 22.77 -6.98
CA PRO A 149 13.05 23.40 -8.30
C PRO A 149 14.19 23.05 -9.26
N ASP A 150 15.38 22.73 -8.74
CA ASP A 150 16.53 22.26 -9.50
C ASP A 150 16.52 20.76 -9.76
N GLY A 151 15.59 20.01 -9.14
CA GLY A 151 15.46 18.57 -9.27
C GLY A 151 16.50 17.76 -8.50
N GLU A 152 17.39 18.39 -7.73
CA GLU A 152 18.49 17.71 -7.05
C GLU A 152 18.12 17.13 -5.69
N VAL A 153 16.97 17.54 -5.12
CA VAL A 153 16.51 17.11 -3.80
C VAL A 153 15.10 16.53 -3.90
N LEU A 154 14.91 15.33 -3.32
CA LEU A 154 13.60 14.73 -3.13
C LEU A 154 13.13 14.93 -1.68
N TYR A 155 11.91 15.41 -1.52
CA TYR A 155 11.21 15.50 -0.25
C TYR A 155 10.15 14.43 -0.18
N VAL A 156 10.11 13.69 0.92
CA VAL A 156 9.13 12.61 1.16
C VAL A 156 8.38 12.89 2.45
N HIS A 157 7.06 12.92 2.38
CA HIS A 157 6.19 13.08 3.55
C HIS A 157 5.90 11.72 4.17
N ASP A 158 6.53 11.44 5.30
CA ASP A 158 6.36 10.21 6.08
C ASP A 158 5.21 10.41 7.08
N PHE A 159 4.01 10.09 6.65
CA PHE A 159 2.77 10.43 7.36
C PHE A 159 2.72 9.85 8.77
N MET A 160 3.12 8.59 8.97
CA MET A 160 3.07 7.93 10.28
C MET A 160 4.21 8.31 11.22
N ASP A 161 5.29 8.86 10.69
CA ASP A 161 6.39 9.41 11.49
C ASP A 161 6.24 10.91 11.73
N ARG A 162 5.21 11.55 11.14
CA ARG A 162 5.00 13.01 11.22
C ARG A 162 6.26 13.77 10.79
N ALA A 163 6.92 13.29 9.74
CA ALA A 163 8.21 13.80 9.33
C ALA A 163 8.26 14.08 7.83
N LEU A 164 9.24 14.88 7.45
CA LEU A 164 9.67 15.10 6.08
C LEU A 164 11.09 14.55 5.94
N THR A 165 11.27 13.47 5.20
CA THR A 165 12.59 12.94 4.85
C THR A 165 13.09 13.57 3.58
N THR A 166 14.38 13.85 3.51
CA THR A 166 15.04 14.56 2.41
C THR A 166 16.17 13.71 1.85
N PHE A 167 16.22 13.56 0.52
CA PHE A 167 17.25 12.80 -0.21
C PHE A 167 18.01 13.71 -1.18
N ASP A 168 19.34 13.61 -1.22
CA ASP A 168 20.17 14.19 -2.28
C ASP A 168 20.17 13.23 -3.47
N LEU A 169 19.69 13.70 -4.62
CA LEU A 169 19.55 12.91 -5.83
C LEU A 169 20.75 13.01 -6.77
N LYS A 170 21.78 13.81 -6.47
CA LYS A 170 22.90 14.06 -7.38
C LYS A 170 23.58 12.79 -7.88
N ALA A 171 23.73 11.79 -6.99
CA ALA A 171 24.31 10.51 -7.37
C ALA A 171 23.45 9.79 -8.42
N ILE A 172 22.15 9.67 -8.17
CA ILE A 172 21.18 9.05 -9.09
C ILE A 172 21.16 9.78 -10.44
N LEU A 173 21.08 11.10 -10.42
CA LEU A 173 21.07 11.91 -11.64
C LEU A 173 22.35 11.74 -12.48
N ASN A 174 23.47 11.42 -11.84
CA ASN A 174 24.75 11.09 -12.48
C ASN A 174 24.92 9.59 -12.80
N GLY A 175 23.88 8.78 -12.59
CA GLY A 175 23.88 7.35 -12.90
C GLY A 175 24.44 6.43 -11.79
N ASP A 176 24.77 6.97 -10.61
CA ASP A 176 25.18 6.20 -9.45
C ASP A 176 24.00 6.02 -8.47
N VAL A 177 23.38 4.87 -8.52
CA VAL A 177 22.23 4.51 -7.65
C VAL A 177 22.64 3.90 -6.32
N SER A 178 23.94 3.65 -6.12
CA SER A 178 24.45 2.97 -4.92
C SER A 178 24.66 3.88 -3.71
N ALA A 179 24.77 5.19 -3.95
CA ALA A 179 25.17 6.17 -2.94
C ALA A 179 24.02 7.00 -2.35
N THR A 180 22.78 6.72 -2.74
CA THR A 180 21.64 7.54 -2.32
C THR A 180 21.19 7.16 -0.92
N VAL A 181 21.36 8.09 0.00
CA VAL A 181 20.89 7.97 1.39
C VAL A 181 20.10 9.20 1.78
N ALA A 182 19.21 9.06 2.77
CA ALA A 182 18.54 10.21 3.36
C ALA A 182 19.57 11.17 3.96
N VAL A 183 19.49 12.44 3.59
CA VAL A 183 20.39 13.48 4.12
C VAL A 183 19.84 14.14 5.38
N GLY A 184 18.56 13.91 5.69
CA GLY A 184 17.93 14.40 6.92
C GLY A 184 16.47 14.04 7.02
N SER A 185 15.95 14.17 8.24
CA SER A 185 14.52 14.08 8.54
C SER A 185 14.14 15.23 9.46
N THR A 186 13.02 15.88 9.19
CA THR A 186 12.48 17.01 9.96
C THR A 186 11.11 16.67 10.48
N SER A 187 10.90 16.80 11.80
CA SER A 187 9.58 16.61 12.39
C SER A 187 8.63 17.73 11.94
N LEU A 188 7.44 17.36 11.52
CA LEU A 188 6.37 18.27 11.08
C LEU A 188 5.42 18.65 12.23
N VAL A 189 5.50 17.99 13.37
CA VAL A 189 4.67 18.28 14.55
C VAL A 189 5.56 18.52 15.77
N SER A 190 5.16 19.49 16.59
CA SER A 190 5.84 19.77 17.86
C SER A 190 5.39 18.84 18.98
N GLN A 191 4.18 18.29 18.87
CA GLN A 191 3.59 17.38 19.85
C GLN A 191 2.64 16.40 19.16
N GLU A 192 2.80 15.11 19.45
CA GLU A 192 1.88 14.07 19.01
C GLU A 192 0.59 14.12 19.85
N ALA A 193 -0.55 14.12 19.17
CA ALA A 193 -1.87 14.16 19.81
C ALA A 193 -2.37 12.79 20.27
N LEU A 194 -1.85 11.70 19.67
CA LEU A 194 -2.24 10.35 20.01
C LEU A 194 -1.42 9.82 21.18
N SER A 195 -2.02 8.97 22.01
CA SER A 195 -1.25 8.22 22.99
C SER A 195 -0.23 7.30 22.31
N PRO A 196 0.90 6.96 22.96
CA PRO A 196 1.91 6.08 22.35
C PRO A 196 1.34 4.75 21.85
N THR A 197 0.43 4.13 22.59
CA THR A 197 -0.23 2.86 22.20
C THR A 197 -1.09 3.03 20.95
N VAL A 198 -1.88 4.10 20.88
CA VAL A 198 -2.74 4.36 19.71
C VAL A 198 -1.90 4.69 18.48
N LEU A 199 -0.83 5.48 18.66
CA LEU A 199 0.10 5.77 17.56
C LEU A 199 0.78 4.51 17.05
N LEU A 200 1.28 3.65 17.95
CA LEU A 200 1.90 2.37 17.58
C LEU A 200 0.91 1.48 16.81
N GLY A 201 -0.32 1.32 17.31
CA GLY A 201 -1.35 0.55 16.59
C GLY A 201 -1.64 1.10 15.19
N LYS A 202 -1.68 2.43 15.06
CA LYS A 202 -1.84 3.07 13.75
C LYS A 202 -0.63 2.86 12.84
N GLN A 203 0.57 2.89 13.37
CA GLN A 203 1.80 2.60 12.62
C GLN A 203 1.83 1.16 12.12
N LEU A 204 1.48 0.18 12.96
CA LEU A 204 1.37 -1.24 12.55
C LEU A 204 0.30 -1.47 11.48
N PHE A 205 -0.80 -0.74 11.54
CA PHE A 205 -1.87 -0.83 10.55
C PHE A 205 -1.43 -0.45 9.13
N TYR A 206 -0.47 0.47 9.00
CA TYR A 206 0.10 0.96 7.74
C TYR A 206 1.47 0.34 7.42
N ASP A 207 1.79 -0.81 7.96
CA ASP A 207 3.13 -1.35 7.87
C ASP A 207 3.16 -2.72 7.20
N ALA A 208 3.68 -2.78 5.99
CA ALA A 208 3.98 -4.01 5.27
C ALA A 208 5.49 -4.36 5.30
N ALA A 209 6.34 -3.42 5.76
CA ALA A 209 7.78 -3.62 5.85
C ALA A 209 8.22 -4.37 7.11
N ASP A 210 7.30 -4.64 8.04
CA ASP A 210 7.56 -5.47 9.21
C ASP A 210 7.25 -6.94 8.87
N ASP A 211 8.28 -7.80 8.81
CA ASP A 211 8.15 -9.23 8.48
C ASP A 211 7.21 -9.99 9.42
N ARG A 212 6.91 -9.44 10.60
CA ARG A 212 5.90 -10.00 11.48
C ARG A 212 4.50 -9.82 10.94
N LEU A 213 4.24 -8.73 10.20
CA LEU A 213 2.92 -8.37 9.68
C LEU A 213 2.70 -8.84 8.24
N ALA A 214 3.74 -8.83 7.41
CA ALA A 214 3.61 -9.17 6.01
C ALA A 214 4.89 -9.82 5.46
N ARG A 215 4.73 -10.68 4.50
CA ARG A 215 5.81 -11.26 3.73
C ARG A 215 6.11 -10.38 2.51
N ASP A 216 7.39 -10.13 2.28
CA ASP A 216 7.91 -9.45 1.09
C ASP A 216 7.23 -8.09 0.82
N ASN A 217 6.86 -7.34 1.86
CA ASN A 217 6.28 -5.99 1.82
C ASN A 217 4.93 -5.84 1.10
N TYR A 218 4.21 -6.93 0.76
CA TYR A 218 3.05 -6.86 -0.13
C TYR A 218 1.76 -6.37 0.51
N MET A 219 1.52 -6.65 1.78
CA MET A 219 0.22 -6.39 2.40
C MET A 219 0.31 -5.74 3.77
N SER A 220 -0.59 -4.81 4.02
CA SER A 220 -0.87 -4.27 5.35
C SER A 220 -2.39 -4.23 5.55
N CYS A 221 -2.85 -3.93 6.76
CA CYS A 221 -4.28 -3.69 6.99
C CYS A 221 -4.80 -2.56 6.09
N ALA A 222 -3.99 -1.51 5.88
CA ALA A 222 -4.32 -0.38 5.02
C ALA A 222 -4.46 -0.75 3.53
N SER A 223 -3.93 -1.89 3.07
CA SER A 223 -4.07 -2.32 1.67
C SER A 223 -5.53 -2.60 1.27
N CYS A 224 -6.36 -3.06 2.20
CA CYS A 224 -7.79 -3.27 2.00
C CYS A 224 -8.64 -2.23 2.74
N HIS A 225 -8.24 -1.83 3.95
CA HIS A 225 -8.91 -0.81 4.75
C HIS A 225 -8.31 0.57 4.51
N ASN A 226 -8.37 1.04 3.25
CA ASN A 226 -7.78 2.30 2.85
C ASN A 226 -8.28 3.45 3.75
N ASP A 227 -7.35 4.23 4.32
CA ASP A 227 -7.61 5.31 5.27
C ASP A 227 -8.47 4.91 6.51
N GLY A 228 -8.37 3.64 6.93
CA GLY A 228 -9.22 3.07 7.98
C GLY A 228 -10.67 2.84 7.54
N GLY A 229 -10.97 3.01 6.25
CA GLY A 229 -12.27 2.80 5.65
C GLY A 229 -12.41 1.42 5.02
N GLN A 230 -12.81 1.41 3.77
CA GLN A 230 -13.01 0.22 2.94
C GLN A 230 -12.60 0.49 1.49
N ASP A 231 -12.25 -0.55 0.76
CA ASP A 231 -11.79 -0.46 -0.63
C ASP A 231 -12.91 -0.60 -1.69
N GLY A 232 -14.16 -0.79 -1.27
CA GLY A 232 -15.29 -1.00 -2.16
C GLY A 232 -15.29 -2.35 -2.87
N ARG A 233 -14.46 -3.31 -2.44
CA ARG A 233 -14.35 -4.63 -3.06
C ARG A 233 -15.11 -5.70 -2.30
N THR A 234 -15.49 -6.73 -3.04
CA THR A 234 -15.96 -8.01 -2.50
C THR A 234 -14.88 -9.04 -2.76
N TRP A 235 -14.23 -9.48 -1.72
CA TRP A 235 -13.18 -10.49 -1.73
C TRP A 235 -13.76 -11.89 -1.57
N ASP A 236 -13.11 -12.88 -2.17
CA ASP A 236 -13.46 -14.29 -1.99
C ASP A 236 -12.58 -14.90 -0.89
N LEU A 237 -13.09 -14.80 0.33
CA LEU A 237 -12.44 -15.31 1.54
C LEU A 237 -12.89 -16.75 1.86
N SER A 238 -13.38 -17.51 0.87
CA SER A 238 -13.92 -18.85 1.10
C SER A 238 -12.87 -19.84 1.61
N THR A 239 -11.62 -19.68 1.21
CA THR A 239 -10.49 -20.49 1.73
C THR A 239 -10.12 -20.17 3.17
N PHE A 240 -10.62 -19.05 3.72
CA PHE A 240 -10.47 -18.62 5.10
C PHE A 240 -11.76 -18.79 5.93
N GLY A 241 -12.75 -19.53 5.40
CA GLY A 241 -14.00 -19.80 6.09
C GLY A 241 -15.07 -18.71 6.04
N GLU A 242 -14.80 -17.58 5.35
CA GLU A 242 -15.69 -16.41 5.34
C GLU A 242 -16.61 -16.30 4.10
N GLY A 243 -16.27 -16.92 2.99
CA GLY A 243 -16.99 -16.78 1.71
C GLY A 243 -16.77 -15.42 1.04
N LEU A 244 -17.74 -14.94 0.27
CA LEU A 244 -17.68 -13.63 -0.39
C LEU A 244 -18.00 -12.52 0.62
N ARG A 245 -17.05 -11.60 0.84
CA ARG A 245 -17.19 -10.53 1.83
C ARG A 245 -16.70 -9.19 1.31
N ASN A 246 -17.48 -8.15 1.58
CA ASN A 246 -17.03 -6.77 1.39
C ASN A 246 -16.06 -6.39 2.51
N THR A 247 -15.05 -5.61 2.17
CA THR A 247 -14.20 -4.98 3.18
C THR A 247 -15.05 -4.11 4.12
N ILE A 248 -14.90 -4.30 5.42
CA ILE A 248 -15.65 -3.55 6.44
C ILE A 248 -14.99 -2.19 6.65
N GLY A 249 -15.77 -1.10 6.61
CA GLY A 249 -15.28 0.22 7.04
C GLY A 249 -15.00 0.25 8.55
N LEU A 250 -13.82 0.73 8.93
CA LEU A 250 -13.39 0.77 10.34
C LEU A 250 -13.62 2.12 10.98
N LEU A 251 -13.99 3.15 10.20
CA LEU A 251 -14.25 4.50 10.70
C LEU A 251 -15.45 4.55 11.64
N GLY A 252 -15.35 5.37 12.69
CA GLY A 252 -16.44 5.62 13.65
C GLY A 252 -16.67 4.50 14.65
N ARG A 253 -15.81 3.48 14.68
CA ARG A 253 -15.88 2.41 15.67
C ARG A 253 -15.07 2.79 16.90
N GLY A 254 -15.75 3.24 17.93
CA GLY A 254 -15.15 3.50 19.25
C GLY A 254 -14.79 2.20 19.98
N SER A 255 -14.57 2.28 21.29
CA SER A 255 -14.05 1.19 22.15
C SER A 255 -14.94 -0.05 22.29
N GLY A 256 -16.07 -0.16 21.65
CA GLY A 256 -16.98 -1.31 21.76
C GLY A 256 -17.22 -1.95 20.40
N HIS A 257 -16.36 -2.86 19.96
CA HIS A 257 -16.48 -3.44 18.62
C HIS A 257 -17.41 -4.67 18.55
N GLY A 258 -17.74 -5.34 19.65
CA GLY A 258 -18.43 -6.62 19.61
C GLY A 258 -17.61 -7.69 18.86
N ARG A 259 -18.28 -8.69 18.31
CA ARG A 259 -17.62 -9.68 17.45
C ARG A 259 -17.19 -9.06 16.13
N LEU A 260 -16.05 -9.53 15.62
CA LEU A 260 -15.39 -9.01 14.42
C LEU A 260 -15.70 -9.93 13.22
N HIS A 261 -15.42 -9.43 12.02
CA HIS A 261 -15.86 -9.99 10.74
C HIS A 261 -17.38 -9.97 10.54
N TRP A 262 -17.84 -10.27 9.31
CA TRP A 262 -19.26 -10.32 8.96
C TRP A 262 -19.98 -11.51 9.62
N THR A 263 -19.27 -12.61 9.85
CA THR A 263 -19.80 -13.81 10.51
C THR A 263 -19.69 -13.76 12.02
N GLY A 264 -18.92 -12.81 12.56
CA GLY A 264 -18.65 -12.73 13.98
C GLY A 264 -17.82 -13.91 14.50
N ASN A 265 -16.98 -14.50 13.62
CA ASN A 265 -16.11 -15.62 13.96
C ASN A 265 -14.89 -15.20 14.78
N PHE A 266 -14.54 -13.92 14.78
CA PHE A 266 -13.51 -13.34 15.63
C PHE A 266 -14.18 -12.63 16.80
N ASP A 267 -13.79 -12.96 18.02
CA ASP A 267 -14.31 -12.31 19.23
C ASP A 267 -13.32 -11.31 19.85
N GLU A 268 -12.06 -11.37 19.42
CA GLU A 268 -10.99 -10.47 19.85
C GLU A 268 -10.14 -9.96 18.66
N VAL A 269 -9.43 -8.84 18.88
CA VAL A 269 -8.52 -8.28 17.87
C VAL A 269 -7.34 -9.22 17.60
N GLN A 270 -6.93 -10.00 18.58
CA GLN A 270 -5.83 -10.97 18.47
C GLN A 270 -6.10 -12.07 17.44
N ASP A 271 -7.36 -12.36 17.13
CA ASP A 271 -7.74 -13.36 16.11
C ASP A 271 -7.26 -12.96 14.70
N PHE A 272 -6.99 -11.68 14.47
CA PHE A 272 -6.38 -11.22 13.21
C PHE A 272 -4.94 -11.75 13.00
N GLU A 273 -4.32 -12.32 14.03
CA GLU A 273 -3.08 -13.06 13.89
C GLU A 273 -3.18 -14.17 12.83
N ASN A 274 -4.35 -14.82 12.75
CA ASN A 274 -4.64 -15.79 11.70
C ASN A 274 -4.52 -15.21 10.29
N GLN A 275 -4.98 -13.99 10.07
CA GLN A 275 -4.89 -13.34 8.76
C GLN A 275 -3.48 -12.80 8.47
N ILE A 276 -2.78 -12.32 9.49
CA ILE A 276 -1.38 -11.94 9.37
C ILE A 276 -0.57 -13.13 8.85
N ARG A 277 -0.69 -14.30 9.49
CA ARG A 277 0.08 -15.50 9.15
C ARG A 277 -0.39 -16.16 7.85
N SER A 278 -1.69 -16.29 7.64
CA SER A 278 -2.23 -17.08 6.52
C SER A 278 -2.42 -16.28 5.23
N LEU A 279 -2.90 -15.03 5.30
CA LEU A 279 -3.15 -14.20 4.12
C LEU A 279 -1.98 -13.29 3.80
N ALA A 280 -1.47 -12.54 4.78
CA ALA A 280 -0.36 -11.62 4.55
C ALA A 280 1.01 -12.32 4.58
N GLY A 281 1.10 -13.55 5.05
CA GLY A 281 2.32 -14.35 5.09
C GLY A 281 3.36 -13.89 6.11
N GLY A 282 2.99 -13.01 7.03
CA GLY A 282 3.85 -12.56 8.12
C GLY A 282 4.13 -13.67 9.15
N THR A 283 5.14 -13.47 10.00
CA THR A 283 5.49 -14.43 11.05
C THR A 283 4.63 -14.30 12.30
N GLY A 284 3.85 -13.23 12.40
CA GLY A 284 2.93 -12.95 13.50
C GLY A 284 3.51 -12.00 14.56
N LEU A 285 2.60 -11.37 15.30
CA LEU A 285 2.93 -10.52 16.45
C LEU A 285 2.94 -11.31 17.77
N LEU A 286 2.25 -12.45 17.82
CA LEU A 286 2.22 -13.34 18.97
C LEU A 286 3.35 -14.38 18.89
N GLU A 287 3.82 -14.83 20.03
CA GLU A 287 4.68 -16.01 20.10
C GLU A 287 3.88 -17.26 19.71
N ASP A 288 4.52 -18.29 19.13
CA ASP A 288 3.81 -19.47 18.61
C ASP A 288 2.98 -20.21 19.68
N GLY A 289 3.45 -20.20 20.92
CA GLY A 289 2.71 -20.79 22.04
C GLY A 289 1.43 -20.04 22.39
N ASP A 290 1.47 -18.72 22.30
CA ASP A 290 0.29 -17.88 22.54
C ASP A 290 -0.67 -17.95 21.35
N PHE A 291 -0.14 -18.00 20.13
CA PHE A 291 -0.93 -18.18 18.92
C PHE A 291 -1.69 -19.50 18.92
N ALA A 292 -1.08 -20.60 19.33
CA ALA A 292 -1.74 -21.91 19.39
C ALA A 292 -2.95 -21.94 20.35
N VAL A 293 -3.02 -21.01 21.32
CA VAL A 293 -4.16 -20.83 22.22
C VAL A 293 -5.26 -20.00 21.58
N VAL A 294 -4.89 -19.00 20.73
CA VAL A 294 -5.81 -18.12 20.02
C VAL A 294 -6.43 -18.80 18.79
N GLU A 295 -5.82 -19.86 18.27
CA GLU A 295 -6.27 -20.59 17.06
C GLU A 295 -7.62 -21.30 17.21
N ASP A 296 -8.23 -21.31 18.40
CA ASP A 296 -9.62 -21.75 18.59
C ASP A 296 -10.59 -20.55 18.57
N PRO A 297 -11.03 -20.08 17.39
CA PRO A 297 -11.87 -18.89 17.25
C PRO A 297 -13.30 -19.08 17.81
N MET A 298 -13.64 -20.27 18.28
CA MET A 298 -14.96 -20.62 18.83
C MET A 298 -14.87 -21.09 20.27
N GLY A 299 -13.69 -21.24 20.81
CA GLY A 299 -13.47 -21.66 22.20
C GLY A 299 -13.52 -20.46 23.13
N ALA A 300 -14.40 -20.50 24.10
CA ALA A 300 -14.54 -19.48 25.11
C ALA A 300 -13.29 -19.39 26.02
N VAL A 301 -12.23 -18.76 25.52
CA VAL A 301 -11.11 -18.33 26.36
C VAL A 301 -11.19 -16.82 26.52
N SER A 302 -11.54 -16.39 27.70
CA SER A 302 -11.52 -14.98 28.08
C SER A 302 -10.06 -14.51 28.22
N TYR A 303 -9.54 -13.83 27.18
CA TYR A 303 -8.19 -13.25 27.18
C TYR A 303 -8.11 -11.92 27.93
N THR A 304 -8.57 -11.89 29.15
CA THR A 304 -8.47 -10.69 29.99
C THR A 304 -7.02 -10.34 30.37
N HIS A 305 -6.02 -11.09 29.91
CA HIS A 305 -4.64 -10.95 30.37
C HIS A 305 -3.53 -10.97 29.30
N LEU A 306 -3.84 -11.09 27.99
CA LEU A 306 -2.81 -10.91 26.97
C LEU A 306 -2.56 -9.41 26.74
N THR A 307 -1.71 -8.84 27.57
CA THR A 307 -1.00 -7.65 27.16
C THR A 307 -0.04 -8.07 26.05
N LEU A 308 -0.18 -7.49 24.85
CA LEU A 308 0.78 -7.67 23.78
C LEU A 308 2.21 -7.52 24.37
N PRO A 309 3.07 -8.54 24.25
CA PRO A 309 4.44 -8.35 24.66
C PRO A 309 5.04 -7.29 23.74
N THR A 310 5.25 -6.11 24.27
CA THR A 310 6.05 -5.07 23.65
C THR A 310 7.48 -5.59 23.59
N LYS A 311 7.84 -6.35 22.57
CA LYS A 311 9.22 -6.49 22.19
C LYS A 311 9.65 -5.14 21.63
N ALA A 312 10.42 -4.41 22.46
CA ALA A 312 11.14 -3.21 22.08
C ALA A 312 12.16 -3.52 20.98
#